data_1d8837d096b226d1731d3671f68d8ba2
#
_entry.id   1d8837d096b226d1731d3671f68d8ba2
#
_cell.length_a   1.000
_cell.length_b   1.000
_cell.length_c   1.000
_cell.angle_alpha   90.00
_cell.angle_beta   90.00
_cell.angle_gamma   90.00
#
_symmetry.space_group_name_H-M   'P 1'
#
loop_
_entity.id
_entity.type
_entity.pdbx_description
1 polymer ?
#
loop_
_entity_poly.entity_id
_entity_poly.type
_entity_poly.pdbx_seq_one_letter_code
_entity_poly.pdbx_strand_id
1 'polypeptide(L)'
;PDVIPPRVIAKVSEPQIRTRRERWRYAWWRRIRKAHYGMGWRIFKYTDETLVFHSGGLRGFRSQIAFLPEHGVGIVILINAQKDYGLVPLFLDMYLKQFR
;
A
#
# COMPACT_ATOMS: atom_id res chain seq x y z
N PRO A 1 -20.56 10.70 -9.36
CA PRO A 1 -20.90 9.28 -9.26
C PRO A 1 -19.65 8.41 -9.28
N ASP A 2 -19.68 7.33 -8.53
CA ASP A 2 -18.58 6.39 -8.47
C ASP A 2 -18.56 5.51 -9.71
N VAL A 3 -17.41 5.47 -10.38
CA VAL A 3 -17.21 4.53 -11.49
C VAL A 3 -17.17 3.10 -10.95
N ILE A 4 -16.52 2.92 -9.80
CA ILE A 4 -16.46 1.63 -9.11
C ILE A 4 -17.26 1.75 -7.83
N PRO A 5 -18.27 0.86 -7.61
CA PRO A 5 -19.07 0.92 -6.39
C PRO A 5 -18.21 0.80 -5.13
N PRO A 6 -18.52 1.56 -4.07
CA PRO A 6 -17.77 1.47 -2.81
C PRO A 6 -17.66 0.04 -2.25
N ARG A 7 -18.69 -0.80 -2.44
CA ARG A 7 -18.65 -2.19 -1.97
C ARG A 7 -17.54 -3.01 -2.64
N VAL A 8 -17.22 -2.69 -3.90
CA VAL A 8 -16.13 -3.37 -4.61
C VAL A 8 -14.79 -2.95 -4.04
N ILE A 9 -14.60 -1.65 -3.79
CA ILE A 9 -13.38 -1.16 -3.16
C ILE A 9 -13.19 -1.80 -1.79
N ALA A 10 -14.25 -1.86 -1.00
CA ALA A 10 -14.19 -2.51 0.31
C ALA A 10 -13.81 -3.99 0.19
N LYS A 11 -14.39 -4.70 -0.77
CA LYS A 11 -14.12 -6.13 -0.95
C LYS A 11 -12.68 -6.41 -1.36
N VAL A 12 -12.14 -5.65 -2.31
CA VAL A 12 -10.76 -5.85 -2.76
C VAL A 12 -9.75 -5.41 -1.71
N SER A 13 -10.16 -4.56 -0.78
CA SER A 13 -9.32 -4.09 0.32
C SER A 13 -9.40 -4.98 1.56
N GLU A 14 -10.21 -6.03 1.54
CA GLU A 14 -10.31 -6.96 2.66
C GLU A 14 -9.07 -7.86 2.75
N PRO A 15 -8.47 -8.00 3.95
CA PRO A 15 -7.44 -9.01 4.16
C PRO A 15 -8.04 -10.40 3.97
N GLN A 16 -7.47 -11.19 3.06
CA GLN A 16 -7.95 -12.54 2.79
C GLN A 16 -7.02 -13.60 3.38
N ILE A 17 -5.73 -13.41 3.20
CA ILE A 17 -4.72 -14.37 3.64
C ILE A 17 -3.63 -13.60 4.38
N ARG A 18 -3.31 -14.06 5.59
CA ARG A 18 -2.17 -13.52 6.32
C ARG A 18 -0.89 -14.14 5.76
N THR A 19 0.06 -13.31 5.33
CA THR A 19 1.28 -13.77 4.70
C THR A 19 2.51 -13.32 5.50
N ARG A 20 3.16 -14.28 6.15
CA ARG A 20 4.43 -14.02 6.84
C ARG A 20 5.54 -13.69 5.86
N ARG A 21 5.49 -14.29 4.67
CA ARG A 21 6.46 -14.02 3.60
C ARG A 21 6.44 -12.54 3.20
N GLU A 22 5.27 -11.96 3.04
CA GLU A 22 5.15 -10.54 2.70
C GLU A 22 5.63 -9.66 3.84
N ARG A 23 5.33 -10.04 5.09
CA ARG A 23 5.83 -9.30 6.25
C ARG A 23 7.37 -9.32 6.29
N TRP A 24 7.98 -10.44 5.95
CA TRP A 24 9.42 -10.60 5.85
C TRP A 24 10.01 -9.73 4.73
N ARG A 25 9.39 -9.79 3.55
CA ARG A 25 9.83 -9.03 2.38
C ARG A 25 9.84 -7.54 2.64
N TYR A 26 8.90 -7.04 3.45
CA TYR A 26 8.79 -5.63 3.80
C TYR A 26 9.24 -5.35 5.23
N ALA A 27 10.10 -6.18 5.79
CA ALA A 27 10.60 -6.02 7.17
C ALA A 27 11.32 -4.69 7.39
N TRP A 28 11.94 -4.14 6.35
CA TRP A 28 12.60 -2.83 6.40
C TRP A 28 11.60 -1.68 6.62
N TRP A 29 10.34 -1.91 6.35
CA TRP A 29 9.29 -0.92 6.53
C TRP A 29 8.65 -1.15 7.90
N ARG A 30 9.25 -0.54 8.91
CA ARG A 30 8.96 -0.83 10.32
C ARG A 30 7.53 -0.54 10.76
N ARG A 31 6.85 0.40 10.08
CA ARG A 31 5.48 0.76 10.45
C ARG A 31 4.44 -0.29 10.03
N ILE A 32 4.84 -1.24 9.22
CA ILE A 32 3.97 -2.35 8.86
C ILE A 32 3.97 -3.36 10.00
N ARG A 33 2.83 -3.54 10.62
CA ARG A 33 2.67 -4.46 11.75
C ARG A 33 2.22 -5.84 11.33
N LYS A 34 1.30 -5.92 10.36
CA LYS A 34 0.77 -7.17 9.82
C LYS A 34 0.64 -7.05 8.32
N ALA A 35 0.83 -8.14 7.64
CA ALA A 35 0.70 -8.19 6.18
C ALA A 35 -0.30 -9.28 5.80
N HIS A 36 -1.21 -8.92 4.91
CA HIS A 36 -2.17 -9.82 4.31
C HIS A 36 -2.15 -9.64 2.81
N TYR A 37 -2.70 -10.61 2.11
CA TYR A 37 -2.93 -10.51 0.67
C TYR A 37 -4.43 -10.62 0.42
N GLY A 38 -4.96 -9.69 -0.32
CA GLY A 38 -6.36 -9.69 -0.70
C GLY A 38 -6.54 -10.12 -2.16
N MET A 39 -7.50 -9.51 -2.82
CA MET A 39 -7.80 -9.82 -4.22
C MET A 39 -6.88 -9.00 -5.13
N GLY A 40 -5.62 -9.46 -5.27
CA GLY A 40 -4.63 -8.79 -6.08
C GLY A 40 -3.88 -7.65 -5.40
N TRP A 41 -4.15 -7.41 -4.13
CA TRP A 41 -3.54 -6.31 -3.38
C TRP A 41 -2.87 -6.82 -2.12
N ARG A 42 -1.78 -6.16 -1.71
CA ARG A 42 -1.20 -6.34 -0.38
C ARG A 42 -1.94 -5.44 0.58
N ILE A 43 -2.38 -6.00 1.70
CA ILE A 43 -3.10 -5.28 2.73
C ILE A 43 -2.23 -5.27 3.97
N PHE A 44 -1.74 -4.08 4.33
CA PHE A 44 -0.84 -3.93 5.47
C PHE A 44 -1.54 -3.22 6.62
N LYS A 45 -1.27 -3.67 7.82
CA LYS A 45 -1.58 -2.89 9.01
C LYS A 45 -0.42 -1.90 9.22
N TYR A 46 -0.66 -0.65 8.86
CA TYR A 46 0.36 0.40 8.88
C TYR A 46 0.10 1.30 10.09
N THR A 47 0.83 1.09 11.17
CA THR A 47 0.51 1.64 12.49
C THR A 47 -0.94 1.28 12.85
N ASP A 48 -1.84 2.25 12.91
CA ASP A 48 -3.26 2.02 13.21
C ASP A 48 -4.15 2.14 11.96
N GLU A 49 -3.53 2.24 10.78
CA GLU A 49 -4.23 2.45 9.53
C GLU A 49 -4.18 1.19 8.66
N THR A 50 -5.15 1.05 7.78
CA THR A 50 -5.09 0.03 6.73
C THR A 50 -4.43 0.64 5.51
N LEU A 51 -3.36 0.01 5.04
CA LEU A 51 -2.66 0.42 3.83
C LEU A 51 -2.89 -0.64 2.77
N VAL A 52 -3.47 -0.25 1.64
CA VAL A 52 -3.62 -1.10 0.48
C VAL A 52 -2.53 -0.72 -0.51
N PHE A 53 -1.73 -1.70 -0.91
CA PHE A 53 -0.49 -1.43 -1.61
C PHE A 53 -0.22 -2.48 -2.69
N HIS A 54 0.38 -2.04 -3.77
CA HIS A 54 0.96 -2.94 -4.75
C HIS A 54 2.15 -2.27 -5.43
N SER A 55 3.14 -3.06 -5.77
CA SER A 55 4.29 -2.59 -6.54
C SER A 55 4.40 -3.41 -7.82
N GLY A 56 4.95 -2.81 -8.84
CA GLY A 56 5.26 -3.48 -10.08
C GLY A 56 6.66 -3.10 -10.53
N GLY A 57 7.33 -4.00 -11.25
CA GLY A 57 8.64 -3.73 -11.78
C GLY A 57 8.82 -4.40 -13.12
N LEU A 58 9.28 -3.62 -14.07
CA LEU A 58 9.79 -4.09 -15.33
C LEU A 58 11.22 -3.61 -15.44
N ARG A 59 11.96 -4.17 -16.40
CA ARG A 59 13.35 -3.77 -16.61
C ARG A 59 13.43 -2.27 -16.90
N GLY A 60 14.09 -1.52 -16.02
CA GLY A 60 14.24 -0.09 -16.14
C GLY A 60 13.09 0.76 -15.63
N PHE A 61 12.04 0.14 -15.09
CA PHE A 61 10.86 0.86 -14.62
C PHE A 61 10.37 0.29 -13.31
N ARG A 62 9.85 1.16 -12.46
CA ARG A 62 9.18 0.77 -11.23
C ARG A 62 7.88 1.52 -11.08
N SER A 63 6.88 0.85 -10.53
CA SER A 63 5.60 1.47 -10.21
C SER A 63 5.16 1.06 -8.82
N GLN A 64 4.48 1.98 -8.14
CA GLN A 64 3.90 1.71 -6.84
C GLN A 64 2.57 2.42 -6.76
N ILE A 65 1.60 1.76 -6.17
CA ILE A 65 0.31 2.36 -5.87
C ILE A 65 -0.05 2.03 -4.43
N ALA A 66 -0.49 3.03 -3.70
CA ALA A 66 -0.84 2.86 -2.30
C ALA A 66 -2.04 3.75 -1.98
N PHE A 67 -2.93 3.26 -1.14
CA PHE A 67 -4.02 4.10 -0.65
C PHE A 67 -4.41 3.71 0.76
N LEU A 68 -4.96 4.71 1.45
CA LEU A 68 -5.48 4.58 2.80
C LEU A 68 -7.00 4.69 2.71
N PRO A 69 -7.73 3.57 2.69
CA PRO A 69 -9.19 3.61 2.49
C PRO A 69 -9.91 4.46 3.53
N GLU A 70 -9.43 4.43 4.76
CA GLU A 70 -10.05 5.16 5.87
C GLU A 70 -9.90 6.68 5.72
N HIS A 71 -8.91 7.13 4.96
CA HIS A 71 -8.66 8.55 4.70
C HIS A 71 -9.12 9.02 3.33
N GLY A 72 -9.47 8.09 2.43
CA GLY A 72 -9.85 8.42 1.07
C GLY A 72 -8.73 9.04 0.26
N VAL A 73 -7.47 8.69 0.55
CA VAL A 73 -6.29 9.24 -0.12
C VAL A 73 -5.42 8.13 -0.68
N GLY A 74 -4.77 8.42 -1.79
CA GLY A 74 -3.83 7.49 -2.39
C GLY A 74 -2.72 8.21 -3.13
N ILE A 75 -1.71 7.42 -3.53
CA ILE A 75 -0.59 7.92 -4.30
C ILE A 75 -0.19 6.87 -5.33
N VAL A 76 0.14 7.34 -6.52
CA VAL A 76 0.72 6.51 -7.58
C VAL A 76 2.08 7.07 -7.91
N ILE A 77 3.08 6.21 -7.96
CA ILE A 77 4.46 6.60 -8.26
C ILE A 77 4.93 5.77 -9.45
N LEU A 78 5.40 6.44 -10.48
CA LEU A 78 6.00 5.81 -11.64
C LEU A 78 7.44 6.30 -11.75
N ILE A 79 8.38 5.37 -11.76
CA ILE A 79 9.79 5.69 -11.74
C ILE A 79 10.47 5.03 -12.95
N ASN A 80 11.17 5.82 -13.72
CA ASN A 80 11.96 5.35 -14.85
C ASN A 80 13.37 4.96 -14.36
N ALA A 81 13.41 4.00 -13.42
CA ALA A 81 14.63 3.51 -12.81
C ALA A 81 14.35 2.18 -12.11
N GLN A 82 15.39 1.39 -11.86
CA GLN A 82 15.26 0.12 -11.13
C GLN A 82 15.26 0.31 -9.61
N LYS A 83 15.59 1.48 -9.13
CA LYS A 83 15.77 1.73 -7.70
C LYS A 83 14.48 2.18 -7.06
N ASP A 84 14.19 1.62 -5.88
CA ASP A 84 13.13 2.10 -5.01
C ASP A 84 13.70 3.19 -4.11
N TYR A 85 13.11 4.38 -4.16
CA TYR A 85 13.57 5.52 -3.39
C TYR A 85 12.81 5.72 -2.09
N GLY A 86 11.96 4.76 -1.71
CA GLY A 86 11.19 4.86 -0.47
C GLY A 86 10.18 6.01 -0.48
N LEU A 87 9.66 6.36 -1.65
CA LEU A 87 8.76 7.51 -1.78
C LEU A 87 7.39 7.27 -1.15
N VAL A 88 6.87 6.04 -1.23
CA VAL A 88 5.57 5.74 -0.62
C VAL A 88 5.63 5.85 0.90
N PRO A 89 6.60 5.22 1.60
CA PRO A 89 6.74 5.43 3.04
C PRO A 89 6.89 6.90 3.43
N LEU A 90 7.69 7.63 2.67
CA LEU A 90 7.90 9.05 2.95
C LEU A 90 6.60 9.85 2.82
N PHE A 91 5.86 9.62 1.74
CA PHE A 91 4.57 10.29 1.53
C PHE A 91 3.60 9.98 2.67
N LEU A 92 3.48 8.71 3.03
CA LEU A 92 2.54 8.28 4.06
C LEU A 92 2.89 8.88 5.42
N ASP A 93 4.16 8.90 5.75
CA ASP A 93 4.61 9.47 7.01
C ASP A 93 4.32 10.97 7.06
N MET A 94 4.54 11.69 5.98
CA MET A 94 4.26 13.12 5.91
C MET A 94 2.75 13.38 5.98
N TYR A 95 1.96 12.58 5.28
CA TYR A 95 0.51 12.74 5.28
C TYR A 95 -0.08 12.45 6.65
N LEU A 96 0.26 11.31 7.24
CA LEU A 96 -0.31 10.89 8.53
C LEU A 96 0.14 11.77 9.67
N LYS A 97 1.30 12.39 9.58
CA LYS A 97 1.80 13.31 10.60
C LYS A 97 0.85 14.47 10.85
N GLN A 98 0.07 14.86 9.85
CA GLN A 98 -0.89 15.96 9.97
C GLN A 98 -2.05 15.65 10.92
N PHE A 99 -2.27 14.38 11.23
CA PHE A 99 -3.39 13.92 12.05
C PHE A 99 -2.97 13.47 13.45
N ARG A 100 -1.76 13.80 13.84
CA ARG A 100 -1.21 13.42 15.13
C ARG A 100 -1.06 14.61 16.07
#